data_8bfe6939d2a43aae267b8e3c1c811c42
#
_entry.id   8bfe6939d2a43aae267b8e3c1c811c42
#
_cell.length_a   1.000
_cell.length_b   1.000
_cell.length_c   1.000
_cell.angle_alpha   90.00
_cell.angle_beta   90.00
_cell.angle_gamma   90.00
#
_symmetry.space_group_name_H-M   'P 1'
#
loop_
_entity.id
_entity.type
_entity.pdbx_description
1 polymer ?
#
loop_
_entity_poly.entity_id
_entity_poly.type
_entity_poly.pdbx_seq_one_letter_code
_entity_poly.pdbx_strand_id
1 'polypeptide(L)'
;VATTISVRTEAPPAAPLPRRRRPRLVAVGALLAGTAVLYLWGLSASGWANAFYSAAAQAGAESWTAWFFGSSDAANAITVDKTPAALWVTGLSVRLFGLSSWSILVPQALMGVATVALLYAAVRRTAGTAAGLLAGAVLALTPVAVLMFRFNNPDALLTLLLVGATYAVLRAVEAGRTRWLVLAGVLVGFGFLTKMLQAFLVLPAFTAVWLLAAPVGVGRRVRDLLLAGGAVLVSAGWWVLAVELWPTDARPYIGGSQTNSVLELVLGYNGLGRLTGDEVGSVVPGGMGAGG
;
A
#
# COMPACT_ATOMS: atom_id res chain seq x y z
N VAL A 1 7.32 -11.14 81.15
CA VAL A 1 7.00 -10.15 80.10
C VAL A 1 6.84 -10.92 78.79
N ALA A 2 5.61 -11.10 78.29
CA ALA A 2 5.32 -11.75 77.05
C ALA A 2 5.20 -10.69 75.94
N THR A 3 6.10 -10.72 74.96
CA THR A 3 6.07 -9.81 73.80
C THR A 3 5.18 -10.42 72.74
N THR A 4 4.00 -9.82 72.54
CA THR A 4 3.09 -10.21 71.43
C THR A 4 3.58 -9.63 70.11
N ILE A 5 4.08 -10.46 69.19
CA ILE A 5 4.43 -10.08 67.85
C ILE A 5 3.14 -10.00 66.98
N SER A 6 2.70 -8.79 66.68
CA SER A 6 1.60 -8.56 65.77
C SER A 6 2.10 -8.71 64.30
N VAL A 7 1.75 -9.81 63.66
CA VAL A 7 1.99 -10.03 62.22
C VAL A 7 0.95 -9.21 61.43
N ARG A 8 1.36 -8.11 60.83
CA ARG A 8 0.53 -7.38 59.83
C ARG A 8 0.39 -8.26 58.60
N THR A 9 -0.77 -8.83 58.39
CA THR A 9 -1.14 -9.48 57.14
C THR A 9 -1.36 -8.38 56.09
N GLU A 10 -0.40 -8.16 55.19
CA GLU A 10 -0.62 -7.30 54.05
C GLU A 10 -1.77 -7.86 53.19
N ALA A 11 -2.76 -7.02 52.91
CA ALA A 11 -3.84 -7.38 52.01
C ALA A 11 -3.26 -7.66 50.60
N PRO A 12 -3.73 -8.71 49.92
CA PRO A 12 -3.26 -9.01 48.57
C PRO A 12 -3.52 -7.83 47.62
N PRO A 13 -2.58 -7.55 46.68
CA PRO A 13 -2.75 -6.44 45.74
C PRO A 13 -4.06 -6.59 44.98
N ALA A 14 -4.81 -5.48 44.90
CA ALA A 14 -6.10 -5.45 44.23
C ALA A 14 -5.97 -5.95 42.79
N ALA A 15 -6.83 -6.90 42.41
CA ALA A 15 -6.86 -7.45 41.06
C ALA A 15 -7.05 -6.31 40.02
N PRO A 16 -6.31 -6.29 38.91
CA PRO A 16 -6.42 -5.25 37.90
C PRO A 16 -7.86 -5.22 37.36
N LEU A 17 -8.48 -4.04 37.41
CA LEU A 17 -9.84 -3.83 36.91
C LEU A 17 -9.96 -4.29 35.47
N PRO A 18 -11.04 -4.96 35.06
CA PRO A 18 -11.21 -5.45 33.69
C PRO A 18 -11.15 -4.28 32.71
N ARG A 19 -10.13 -4.29 31.83
CA ARG A 19 -9.95 -3.27 30.79
C ARG A 19 -11.24 -3.16 29.99
N ARG A 20 -11.88 -2.00 30.01
CA ARG A 20 -13.12 -1.68 29.30
C ARG A 20 -12.94 -1.88 27.78
N ARG A 21 -13.20 -3.10 27.25
CA ARG A 21 -13.08 -3.43 25.80
C ARG A 21 -14.16 -2.74 24.97
N ARG A 22 -15.40 -2.63 25.48
CA ARG A 22 -16.56 -2.08 24.77
C ARG A 22 -16.38 -0.64 24.26
N PRO A 23 -16.04 0.37 25.09
CA PRO A 23 -15.92 1.74 24.61
C PRO A 23 -14.82 1.92 23.54
N ARG A 24 -13.77 1.12 23.60
CA ARG A 24 -12.73 1.13 22.58
C ARG A 24 -13.24 0.62 21.23
N LEU A 25 -13.99 -0.48 21.20
CA LEU A 25 -14.55 -1.03 19.95
C LEU A 25 -15.53 -0.04 19.33
N VAL A 26 -16.35 0.63 20.13
CA VAL A 26 -17.25 1.68 19.67
C VAL A 26 -16.47 2.86 19.04
N ALA A 27 -15.40 3.34 19.70
CA ALA A 27 -14.61 4.44 19.17
C ALA A 27 -13.92 4.10 17.85
N VAL A 28 -13.37 2.89 17.71
CA VAL A 28 -12.77 2.42 16.44
C VAL A 28 -13.86 2.23 15.38
N GLY A 29 -14.98 1.64 15.73
CA GLY A 29 -16.12 1.50 14.83
C GLY A 29 -16.62 2.85 14.32
N ALA A 30 -16.74 3.86 15.20
CA ALA A 30 -17.11 5.22 14.83
C ALA A 30 -16.08 5.89 13.89
N LEU A 31 -14.77 5.73 14.18
CA LEU A 31 -13.71 6.22 13.29
C LEU A 31 -13.83 5.61 11.89
N LEU A 32 -13.94 4.29 11.79
CA LEU A 32 -13.99 3.60 10.49
C LEU A 32 -15.30 3.86 9.75
N ALA A 33 -16.43 3.91 10.45
CA ALA A 33 -17.73 4.25 9.85
C ALA A 33 -17.75 5.70 9.37
N GLY A 34 -17.24 6.65 10.16
CA GLY A 34 -17.10 8.04 9.75
C GLY A 34 -16.17 8.21 8.54
N THR A 35 -15.05 7.48 8.51
CA THR A 35 -14.15 7.45 7.35
C THR A 35 -14.85 6.87 6.11
N ALA A 36 -15.57 5.77 6.27
CA ALA A 36 -16.32 5.15 5.17
C ALA A 36 -17.39 6.11 4.61
N VAL A 37 -18.14 6.78 5.49
CA VAL A 37 -19.10 7.80 5.07
C VAL A 37 -18.40 8.91 4.31
N LEU A 38 -17.30 9.48 4.84
CA LEU A 38 -16.56 10.57 4.20
C LEU A 38 -16.04 10.18 2.81
N TYR A 39 -15.54 8.95 2.66
CA TYR A 39 -14.91 8.52 1.41
C TYR A 39 -15.92 7.99 0.38
N LEU A 40 -17.07 7.47 0.81
CA LEU A 40 -18.09 6.92 -0.08
C LEU A 40 -19.21 7.92 -0.41
N TRP A 41 -19.46 8.93 0.44
CA TRP A 41 -20.55 9.87 0.24
C TRP A 41 -20.38 10.66 -1.07
N GLY A 42 -21.39 10.60 -1.94
CA GLY A 42 -21.36 11.31 -3.22
C GLY A 42 -20.21 10.90 -4.15
N LEU A 43 -19.71 9.67 -4.04
CA LEU A 43 -18.53 9.22 -4.79
C LEU A 43 -18.74 9.25 -6.30
N SER A 44 -19.95 8.99 -6.78
CA SER A 44 -20.33 9.07 -8.20
C SER A 44 -20.24 10.47 -8.80
N ALA A 45 -20.28 11.53 -7.97
CA ALA A 45 -20.06 12.88 -8.45
C ALA A 45 -18.65 13.12 -9.04
N SER A 46 -17.69 12.27 -8.70
CA SER A 46 -16.34 12.28 -9.31
C SER A 46 -16.32 11.74 -10.74
N GLY A 47 -17.44 11.24 -11.26
CA GLY A 47 -17.54 10.66 -12.61
C GLY A 47 -16.52 9.54 -12.83
N TRP A 48 -15.81 9.60 -13.92
CA TRP A 48 -14.74 8.65 -14.23
C TRP A 48 -13.42 8.96 -13.51
N ALA A 49 -13.34 10.10 -12.79
CA ALA A 49 -12.15 10.61 -12.11
C ALA A 49 -10.93 10.66 -13.07
N ASN A 50 -9.99 9.72 -13.03
CA ASN A 50 -8.97 9.60 -14.07
C ASN A 50 -9.48 8.72 -15.21
N ALA A 51 -9.86 9.33 -16.33
CA ALA A 51 -10.42 8.63 -17.49
C ALA A 51 -9.44 7.60 -18.08
N PHE A 52 -8.13 7.88 -18.06
CA PHE A 52 -7.09 6.98 -18.55
C PHE A 52 -7.05 5.65 -17.77
N TYR A 53 -7.04 5.73 -16.43
CA TYR A 53 -7.09 4.51 -15.60
C TYR A 53 -8.48 3.85 -15.60
N SER A 54 -9.55 4.62 -15.85
CA SER A 54 -10.90 4.05 -16.00
C SER A 54 -11.03 3.25 -17.29
N ALA A 55 -10.46 3.71 -18.39
CA ALA A 55 -10.37 2.95 -19.64
C ALA A 55 -9.57 1.65 -19.45
N ALA A 56 -8.43 1.72 -18.76
CA ALA A 56 -7.63 0.53 -18.45
C ALA A 56 -8.37 -0.46 -17.52
N ALA A 57 -9.17 0.03 -16.56
CA ALA A 57 -10.01 -0.84 -15.73
C ALA A 57 -11.12 -1.51 -16.55
N GLN A 58 -11.72 -0.81 -17.52
CA GLN A 58 -12.68 -1.38 -18.47
C GLN A 58 -12.00 -2.43 -19.35
N ALA A 59 -10.85 -2.11 -19.96
CA ALA A 59 -10.08 -3.05 -20.78
C ALA A 59 -9.76 -4.35 -20.01
N GLY A 60 -9.29 -4.22 -18.77
CA GLY A 60 -9.03 -5.34 -17.88
C GLY A 60 -10.29 -6.13 -17.50
N ALA A 61 -11.47 -5.49 -17.45
CA ALA A 61 -12.72 -6.20 -17.24
C ALA A 61 -13.17 -7.03 -18.45
N GLU A 62 -12.84 -6.61 -19.66
CA GLU A 62 -13.20 -7.29 -20.90
C GLU A 62 -12.19 -8.39 -21.29
N SER A 63 -10.89 -8.15 -21.07
CA SER A 63 -9.78 -9.05 -21.46
C SER A 63 -8.89 -9.40 -20.28
N TRP A 64 -8.68 -10.71 -20.03
CA TRP A 64 -7.72 -11.18 -19.02
C TRP A 64 -6.27 -10.84 -19.35
N THR A 65 -5.93 -10.79 -20.64
CA THR A 65 -4.60 -10.38 -21.11
C THR A 65 -4.38 -8.89 -20.82
N ALA A 66 -5.35 -8.03 -21.18
CA ALA A 66 -5.30 -6.61 -20.85
C ALA A 66 -5.25 -6.36 -19.32
N TRP A 67 -5.98 -7.17 -18.55
CA TRP A 67 -5.92 -7.11 -17.08
C TRP A 67 -4.52 -7.44 -16.54
N PHE A 68 -3.90 -8.53 -17.05
CA PHE A 68 -2.56 -8.96 -16.61
C PHE A 68 -1.50 -7.90 -16.91
N PHE A 69 -1.52 -7.31 -18.11
CA PHE A 69 -0.54 -6.29 -18.53
C PHE A 69 -0.87 -4.88 -18.00
N GLY A 70 -2.13 -4.61 -17.64
CA GLY A 70 -2.61 -3.26 -17.32
C GLY A 70 -2.73 -2.40 -18.59
N SER A 71 -3.27 -2.98 -19.66
CA SER A 71 -3.44 -2.29 -20.93
C SER A 71 -4.56 -1.26 -20.89
N SER A 72 -4.43 -0.20 -21.67
CA SER A 72 -5.41 0.88 -21.77
C SER A 72 -6.62 0.52 -22.64
N ASP A 73 -6.52 -0.56 -23.43
CA ASP A 73 -7.55 -1.05 -24.35
C ASP A 73 -7.68 -2.58 -24.30
N ALA A 74 -8.87 -3.09 -24.65
CA ALA A 74 -9.20 -4.52 -24.62
C ALA A 74 -8.48 -5.34 -25.71
N ALA A 75 -8.05 -4.69 -26.81
CA ALA A 75 -7.24 -5.31 -27.84
C ALA A 75 -5.77 -5.52 -27.41
N ASN A 76 -5.41 -4.99 -26.24
CA ASN A 76 -4.10 -5.14 -25.64
C ASN A 76 -2.97 -4.51 -26.48
N ALA A 77 -3.22 -3.32 -27.05
CA ALA A 77 -2.24 -2.63 -27.90
C ALA A 77 -1.12 -1.96 -27.07
N ILE A 78 -1.48 -1.27 -25.98
CA ILE A 78 -0.52 -0.52 -25.15
C ILE A 78 -0.91 -0.56 -23.67
N THR A 79 0.10 -0.70 -22.79
CA THR A 79 -0.13 -0.61 -21.33
C THR A 79 -0.23 0.84 -20.87
N VAL A 80 -0.76 1.06 -19.67
CA VAL A 80 -0.56 2.34 -18.97
C VAL A 80 0.93 2.52 -18.61
N ASP A 81 1.28 3.73 -18.20
CA ASP A 81 2.64 4.14 -17.80
C ASP A 81 3.04 3.66 -16.38
N LYS A 82 2.32 2.70 -15.82
CA LYS A 82 2.53 2.13 -14.48
C LYS A 82 2.40 0.62 -14.49
N THR A 83 2.98 -0.01 -13.48
CA THR A 83 2.76 -1.43 -13.19
C THR A 83 1.31 -1.70 -12.76
N PRO A 84 0.74 -2.89 -13.04
CA PRO A 84 -0.71 -3.08 -13.12
C PRO A 84 -1.44 -3.36 -11.80
N ALA A 85 -0.77 -3.49 -10.65
CA ALA A 85 -1.43 -4.00 -9.44
C ALA A 85 -2.65 -3.17 -8.98
N ALA A 86 -2.64 -1.85 -9.17
CA ALA A 86 -3.82 -1.02 -8.89
C ALA A 86 -4.96 -1.32 -9.88
N LEU A 87 -4.63 -1.56 -11.14
CA LEU A 87 -5.61 -1.90 -12.19
C LEU A 87 -6.16 -3.33 -12.02
N TRP A 88 -5.38 -4.26 -11.45
CA TRP A 88 -5.92 -5.58 -11.10
C TRP A 88 -7.11 -5.47 -10.15
N VAL A 89 -7.01 -4.60 -9.13
CA VAL A 89 -8.09 -4.39 -8.16
C VAL A 89 -9.31 -3.74 -8.82
N THR A 90 -9.10 -2.66 -9.57
CA THR A 90 -10.20 -1.91 -10.22
C THR A 90 -10.81 -2.68 -11.39
N GLY A 91 -10.00 -3.30 -12.24
CA GLY A 91 -10.47 -4.12 -13.35
C GLY A 91 -11.29 -5.33 -12.89
N LEU A 92 -10.86 -5.98 -11.80
CA LEU A 92 -11.65 -7.07 -11.19
C LEU A 92 -12.98 -6.56 -10.63
N SER A 93 -12.99 -5.39 -9.98
CA SER A 93 -14.23 -4.77 -9.50
C SER A 93 -15.18 -4.44 -10.66
N VAL A 94 -14.68 -3.88 -11.75
CA VAL A 94 -15.49 -3.60 -12.95
C VAL A 94 -16.02 -4.90 -13.58
N ARG A 95 -15.22 -5.94 -13.64
CA ARG A 95 -15.64 -7.27 -14.15
C ARG A 95 -16.77 -7.88 -13.33
N LEU A 96 -16.75 -7.71 -12.01
CA LEU A 96 -17.74 -8.29 -11.10
C LEU A 96 -19.05 -7.47 -11.04
N PHE A 97 -18.95 -6.15 -11.08
CA PHE A 97 -20.06 -5.23 -10.81
C PHE A 97 -20.50 -4.41 -12.02
N GLY A 98 -19.89 -4.62 -13.18
CA GLY A 98 -20.13 -3.80 -14.38
C GLY A 98 -19.37 -2.47 -14.35
N LEU A 99 -19.30 -1.81 -15.51
CA LEU A 99 -18.62 -0.51 -15.66
C LEU A 99 -19.47 0.62 -15.10
N SER A 100 -18.98 1.27 -14.07
CA SER A 100 -19.60 2.45 -13.44
C SER A 100 -18.57 3.21 -12.61
N SER A 101 -18.86 4.48 -12.28
CA SER A 101 -18.04 5.24 -11.33
C SER A 101 -17.89 4.53 -10.00
N TRP A 102 -18.94 3.83 -9.54
CA TRP A 102 -18.93 3.10 -8.28
C TRP A 102 -17.98 1.91 -8.31
N SER A 103 -18.05 1.06 -9.34
CA SER A 103 -17.17 -0.12 -9.45
C SER A 103 -15.69 0.27 -9.57
N ILE A 104 -15.39 1.45 -10.11
CA ILE A 104 -14.03 1.99 -10.21
C ILE A 104 -13.56 2.61 -8.88
N LEU A 105 -14.42 3.41 -8.22
CA LEU A 105 -13.99 4.26 -7.10
C LEU A 105 -14.20 3.64 -5.71
N VAL A 106 -15.16 2.74 -5.53
CA VAL A 106 -15.38 2.06 -4.24
C VAL A 106 -14.14 1.30 -3.75
N PRO A 107 -13.42 0.54 -4.60
CA PRO A 107 -12.18 -0.09 -4.15
C PRO A 107 -11.16 0.90 -3.59
N GLN A 108 -11.02 2.09 -4.18
CA GLN A 108 -10.12 3.14 -3.71
C GLN A 108 -10.54 3.62 -2.30
N ALA A 109 -11.83 3.92 -2.12
CA ALA A 109 -12.38 4.34 -0.84
C ALA A 109 -12.21 3.28 0.25
N LEU A 110 -12.45 2.01 -0.06
CA LEU A 110 -12.26 0.90 0.88
C LEU A 110 -10.79 0.69 1.24
N MET A 111 -9.86 0.84 0.30
CA MET A 111 -8.43 0.84 0.59
C MET A 111 -8.06 1.98 1.55
N GLY A 112 -8.67 3.16 1.41
CA GLY A 112 -8.51 4.27 2.34
C GLY A 112 -8.99 3.95 3.76
N VAL A 113 -10.19 3.35 3.90
CA VAL A 113 -10.72 2.90 5.19
C VAL A 113 -9.81 1.85 5.83
N ALA A 114 -9.34 0.89 5.03
CA ALA A 114 -8.40 -0.14 5.50
C ALA A 114 -7.05 0.48 5.92
N THR A 115 -6.56 1.50 5.23
CA THR A 115 -5.35 2.23 5.59
C THR A 115 -5.49 2.93 6.94
N VAL A 116 -6.63 3.60 7.19
CA VAL A 116 -6.94 4.23 8.48
C VAL A 116 -6.99 3.17 9.60
N ALA A 117 -7.59 2.01 9.34
CA ALA A 117 -7.63 0.90 10.30
C ALA A 117 -6.23 0.36 10.64
N LEU A 118 -5.38 0.18 9.63
CA LEU A 118 -4.00 -0.28 9.81
C LEU A 118 -3.13 0.77 10.52
N LEU A 119 -3.27 2.05 10.18
CA LEU A 119 -2.56 3.14 10.86
C LEU A 119 -2.96 3.21 12.34
N TYR A 120 -4.28 3.17 12.62
CA TYR A 120 -4.77 3.05 13.99
C TYR A 120 -4.12 1.86 14.72
N ALA A 121 -4.10 0.69 14.07
CA ALA A 121 -3.56 -0.53 14.67
C ALA A 121 -2.04 -0.42 14.92
N ALA A 122 -1.29 0.21 14.02
CA ALA A 122 0.15 0.45 14.16
C ALA A 122 0.46 1.40 15.31
N VAL A 123 -0.11 2.59 15.30
CA VAL A 123 0.15 3.63 16.31
C VAL A 123 -0.35 3.20 17.68
N ARG A 124 -1.50 2.52 17.76
CA ARG A 124 -1.99 1.98 19.03
C ARG A 124 -1.00 1.03 19.70
N ARG A 125 -0.20 0.28 18.96
CA ARG A 125 0.77 -0.67 19.52
C ARG A 125 1.91 0.01 20.25
N THR A 126 2.32 1.17 19.77
CA THR A 126 3.46 1.93 20.31
C THR A 126 3.04 3.03 21.28
N ALA A 127 1.95 3.73 20.99
CA ALA A 127 1.53 4.94 21.69
C ALA A 127 0.12 4.85 22.34
N GLY A 128 -0.54 3.68 22.28
CA GLY A 128 -1.83 3.46 22.91
C GLY A 128 -3.05 3.86 22.09
N THR A 129 -4.24 3.59 22.64
CA THR A 129 -5.52 3.70 21.91
C THR A 129 -5.86 5.13 21.48
N ALA A 130 -5.65 6.12 22.36
CA ALA A 130 -5.96 7.51 22.06
C ALA A 130 -5.10 8.05 20.91
N ALA A 131 -3.78 7.80 20.96
CA ALA A 131 -2.86 8.18 19.88
C ALA A 131 -3.21 7.49 18.56
N GLY A 132 -3.58 6.19 18.61
CA GLY A 132 -4.03 5.47 17.42
C GLY A 132 -5.30 6.07 16.80
N LEU A 133 -6.31 6.42 17.61
CA LEU A 133 -7.53 7.07 17.15
C LEU A 133 -7.24 8.44 16.54
N LEU A 134 -6.37 9.23 17.19
CA LEU A 134 -5.95 10.53 16.67
C LEU A 134 -5.23 10.40 15.32
N ALA A 135 -4.26 9.48 15.22
CA ALA A 135 -3.53 9.24 13.96
C ALA A 135 -4.48 8.81 12.83
N GLY A 136 -5.42 7.90 13.11
CA GLY A 136 -6.44 7.48 12.17
C GLY A 136 -7.34 8.62 11.74
N ALA A 137 -7.80 9.46 12.68
CA ALA A 137 -8.64 10.62 12.39
C ALA A 137 -7.89 11.69 11.57
N VAL A 138 -6.63 11.96 11.91
CA VAL A 138 -5.78 12.89 11.16
C VAL A 138 -5.64 12.42 9.70
N LEU A 139 -5.31 11.15 9.48
CA LEU A 139 -5.24 10.61 8.11
C LEU A 139 -6.58 10.72 7.39
N ALA A 140 -7.67 10.29 8.04
CA ALA A 140 -9.00 10.29 7.45
C ALA A 140 -9.49 11.68 7.03
N LEU A 141 -9.08 12.72 7.78
CA LEU A 141 -9.48 14.12 7.55
C LEU A 141 -8.46 14.93 6.75
N THR A 142 -7.28 14.37 6.46
CA THR A 142 -6.26 15.06 5.65
C THR A 142 -6.79 15.29 4.23
N PRO A 143 -6.89 16.53 3.74
CA PRO A 143 -7.57 16.84 2.48
C PRO A 143 -7.02 16.07 1.28
N VAL A 144 -5.69 15.97 1.16
CA VAL A 144 -5.06 15.20 0.07
C VAL A 144 -5.36 13.71 0.18
N ALA A 145 -5.46 13.15 1.38
CA ALA A 145 -5.84 11.75 1.57
C ALA A 145 -7.30 11.52 1.15
N VAL A 146 -8.22 12.41 1.55
CA VAL A 146 -9.64 12.35 1.13
C VAL A 146 -9.71 12.38 -0.40
N LEU A 147 -8.96 13.28 -1.05
CA LEU A 147 -8.94 13.38 -2.51
C LEU A 147 -8.42 12.09 -3.15
N MET A 148 -7.27 11.59 -2.70
CA MET A 148 -6.60 10.41 -3.28
C MET A 148 -7.41 9.13 -3.09
N PHE A 149 -8.07 8.94 -1.95
CA PHE A 149 -8.93 7.76 -1.71
C PHE A 149 -10.32 7.84 -2.37
N ARG A 150 -10.64 8.95 -3.00
CA ARG A 150 -11.86 9.15 -3.81
C ARG A 150 -11.57 9.25 -5.31
N PHE A 151 -10.34 8.94 -5.72
CA PHE A 151 -9.84 9.07 -7.08
C PHE A 151 -9.15 7.78 -7.52
N ASN A 152 -9.35 7.33 -8.76
CA ASN A 152 -8.73 6.11 -9.26
C ASN A 152 -7.28 6.35 -9.71
N ASN A 153 -6.38 6.21 -8.76
CA ASN A 153 -4.94 6.27 -8.99
C ASN A 153 -4.24 5.14 -8.21
N PRO A 154 -2.97 4.85 -8.50
CA PRO A 154 -2.24 3.81 -7.78
C PRO A 154 -1.95 4.14 -6.31
N ASP A 155 -2.10 5.40 -5.87
CA ASP A 155 -1.70 5.83 -4.52
C ASP A 155 -2.52 5.19 -3.40
N ALA A 156 -3.79 4.89 -3.64
CA ALA A 156 -4.63 4.24 -2.64
C ALA A 156 -4.10 2.86 -2.25
N LEU A 157 -3.79 2.02 -3.24
CA LEU A 157 -3.22 0.69 -3.00
C LEU A 157 -1.80 0.78 -2.46
N LEU A 158 -0.96 1.67 -3.02
CA LEU A 158 0.40 1.87 -2.54
C LEU A 158 0.41 2.23 -1.05
N THR A 159 -0.39 3.21 -0.64
CA THR A 159 -0.45 3.66 0.76
C THR A 159 -0.94 2.54 1.68
N LEU A 160 -1.95 1.77 1.28
CA LEU A 160 -2.42 0.61 2.03
C LEU A 160 -1.31 -0.42 2.23
N LEU A 161 -0.57 -0.75 1.18
CA LEU A 161 0.52 -1.73 1.22
C LEU A 161 1.68 -1.24 2.10
N LEU A 162 2.08 0.04 1.99
CA LEU A 162 3.18 0.59 2.78
C LEU A 162 2.83 0.76 4.26
N VAL A 163 1.59 1.15 4.59
CA VAL A 163 1.12 1.18 5.98
C VAL A 163 0.99 -0.25 6.53
N GLY A 164 0.55 -1.21 5.71
CA GLY A 164 0.56 -2.63 6.04
C GLY A 164 1.96 -3.16 6.31
N ALA A 165 2.94 -2.78 5.47
CA ALA A 165 4.35 -3.13 5.65
C ALA A 165 4.91 -2.53 6.94
N THR A 166 4.60 -1.26 7.23
CA THR A 166 4.97 -0.60 8.50
C THR A 166 4.41 -1.37 9.70
N TYR A 167 3.14 -1.74 9.65
CA TYR A 167 2.53 -2.56 10.71
C TYR A 167 3.24 -3.91 10.86
N ALA A 168 3.61 -4.55 9.75
CA ALA A 168 4.34 -5.82 9.78
C ALA A 168 5.75 -5.66 10.36
N VAL A 169 6.48 -4.59 10.03
CA VAL A 169 7.79 -4.28 10.64
C VAL A 169 7.66 -4.09 12.16
N LEU A 170 6.67 -3.32 12.63
CA LEU A 170 6.42 -3.16 14.07
C LEU A 170 6.17 -4.52 14.74
N ARG A 171 5.37 -5.38 14.12
CA ARG A 171 5.12 -6.74 14.61
C ARG A 171 6.38 -7.62 14.59
N ALA A 172 7.23 -7.44 13.59
CA ALA A 172 8.50 -8.16 13.50
C ALA A 172 9.42 -7.80 14.67
N VAL A 173 9.58 -6.50 14.93
CA VAL A 173 10.42 -5.98 16.03
C VAL A 173 9.88 -6.41 17.39
N GLU A 174 8.59 -6.24 17.66
CA GLU A 174 7.97 -6.63 18.93
C GLU A 174 8.16 -8.12 19.27
N ALA A 175 8.05 -8.99 18.27
CA ALA A 175 8.01 -10.43 18.46
C ALA A 175 9.34 -11.15 18.12
N GLY A 176 10.33 -10.44 17.54
CA GLY A 176 11.55 -11.04 16.99
C GLY A 176 11.27 -12.09 15.93
N ARG A 177 10.21 -11.92 15.11
CA ARG A 177 9.73 -12.96 14.19
C ARG A 177 9.97 -12.62 12.74
N THR A 178 10.83 -13.37 12.08
CA THR A 178 11.18 -13.29 10.65
C THR A 178 9.98 -13.21 9.72
N ARG A 179 8.90 -13.99 9.97
CA ARG A 179 7.71 -14.03 9.10
C ARG A 179 7.04 -12.67 8.90
N TRP A 180 7.08 -11.81 9.91
CA TRP A 180 6.50 -10.47 9.80
C TRP A 180 7.37 -9.55 8.96
N LEU A 181 8.70 -9.70 9.05
CA LEU A 181 9.62 -8.93 8.20
C LEU A 181 9.53 -9.38 6.73
N VAL A 182 9.41 -10.69 6.49
CA VAL A 182 9.15 -11.26 5.16
C VAL A 182 7.82 -10.74 4.60
N LEU A 183 6.75 -10.71 5.41
CA LEU A 183 5.48 -10.13 4.99
C LEU A 183 5.62 -8.63 4.62
N ALA A 184 6.41 -7.86 5.38
CA ALA A 184 6.70 -6.48 5.01
C ALA A 184 7.39 -6.41 3.64
N GLY A 185 8.36 -7.29 3.36
CA GLY A 185 9.01 -7.42 2.06
C GLY A 185 8.01 -7.72 0.93
N VAL A 186 7.11 -8.69 1.14
CA VAL A 186 6.05 -9.01 0.16
C VAL A 186 5.17 -7.80 -0.14
N LEU A 187 4.72 -7.08 0.92
CA LEU A 187 3.86 -5.91 0.75
C LEU A 187 4.58 -4.77 0.01
N VAL A 188 5.87 -4.54 0.29
CA VAL A 188 6.67 -3.56 -0.46
C VAL A 188 6.85 -3.98 -1.92
N GLY A 189 7.08 -5.27 -2.20
CA GLY A 189 7.18 -5.76 -3.57
C GLY A 189 5.87 -5.62 -4.36
N PHE A 190 4.71 -5.88 -3.76
CA PHE A 190 3.43 -5.53 -4.37
C PHE A 190 3.23 -4.01 -4.49
N GLY A 191 3.77 -3.22 -3.57
CA GLY A 191 3.85 -1.77 -3.69
C GLY A 191 4.64 -1.34 -4.94
N PHE A 192 5.73 -2.04 -5.26
CA PHE A 192 6.45 -1.84 -6.52
C PHE A 192 5.57 -2.15 -7.73
N LEU A 193 4.81 -3.25 -7.71
CA LEU A 193 3.84 -3.56 -8.77
C LEU A 193 2.66 -2.57 -8.83
N THR A 194 2.58 -1.64 -7.89
CA THR A 194 1.59 -0.57 -7.86
C THR A 194 2.15 0.75 -8.40
N LYS A 195 3.35 1.14 -7.96
CA LYS A 195 3.95 2.46 -8.30
C LYS A 195 5.48 2.42 -8.34
N MET A 196 6.05 1.31 -8.76
CA MET A 196 7.48 1.09 -9.03
C MET A 196 8.41 1.54 -7.88
N LEU A 197 9.51 2.24 -8.19
CA LEU A 197 10.57 2.59 -7.24
C LEU A 197 10.09 3.44 -6.07
N GLN A 198 8.96 4.13 -6.18
CA GLN A 198 8.39 4.90 -5.07
C GLN A 198 8.09 4.01 -3.84
N ALA A 199 7.73 2.74 -4.06
CA ALA A 199 7.52 1.81 -2.95
C ALA A 199 8.80 1.52 -2.15
N PHE A 200 9.98 1.68 -2.73
CA PHE A 200 11.25 1.36 -2.09
C PHE A 200 11.78 2.47 -1.17
N LEU A 201 11.16 3.65 -1.17
CA LEU A 201 11.54 4.77 -0.30
C LEU A 201 11.47 4.43 1.20
N VAL A 202 10.66 3.42 1.58
CA VAL A 202 10.55 2.97 2.97
C VAL A 202 11.63 1.97 3.40
N LEU A 203 12.33 1.33 2.44
CA LEU A 203 13.30 0.26 2.73
C LEU A 203 14.46 0.69 3.63
N PRO A 204 15.09 1.87 3.45
CA PRO A 204 16.16 2.32 4.35
C PRO A 204 15.66 2.43 5.80
N ALA A 205 14.47 3.00 6.01
CA ALA A 205 13.89 3.14 7.34
C ALA A 205 13.55 1.78 7.96
N PHE A 206 12.94 0.85 7.21
CA PHE A 206 12.60 -0.49 7.71
C PHE A 206 13.85 -1.29 8.05
N THR A 207 14.89 -1.20 7.22
CA THR A 207 16.19 -1.82 7.47
C THR A 207 16.84 -1.27 8.74
N ALA A 208 16.87 0.05 8.89
CA ALA A 208 17.43 0.70 10.09
C ALA A 208 16.66 0.29 11.36
N VAL A 209 15.33 0.33 11.33
CA VAL A 209 14.50 -0.08 12.48
C VAL A 209 14.77 -1.53 12.87
N TRP A 210 14.86 -2.45 11.90
CA TRP A 210 15.14 -3.85 12.19
C TRP A 210 16.56 -4.05 12.73
N LEU A 211 17.56 -3.43 12.14
CA LEU A 211 18.95 -3.55 12.59
C LEU A 211 19.18 -2.97 13.98
N LEU A 212 18.50 -1.90 14.33
CA LEU A 212 18.69 -1.22 15.62
C LEU A 212 17.82 -1.79 16.74
N ALA A 213 16.55 -2.12 16.45
CA ALA A 213 15.57 -2.42 17.48
C ALA A 213 15.15 -3.90 17.59
N ALA A 214 15.55 -4.79 16.66
CA ALA A 214 15.13 -6.17 16.72
C ALA A 214 15.73 -6.91 17.94
N PRO A 215 14.91 -7.66 18.73
CA PRO A 215 15.35 -8.36 19.92
C PRO A 215 16.01 -9.72 19.58
N VAL A 216 16.92 -9.73 18.59
CA VAL A 216 17.61 -10.93 18.11
C VAL A 216 19.07 -10.60 17.81
N GLY A 217 19.95 -11.60 17.79
CA GLY A 217 21.38 -11.43 17.50
C GLY A 217 21.65 -10.90 16.08
N VAL A 218 22.79 -10.23 15.88
CA VAL A 218 23.16 -9.56 14.63
C VAL A 218 23.13 -10.49 13.41
N GLY A 219 23.68 -11.68 13.51
CA GLY A 219 23.65 -12.66 12.40
C GLY A 219 22.22 -13.00 11.95
N ARG A 220 21.29 -13.12 12.91
CA ARG A 220 19.88 -13.34 12.59
C ARG A 220 19.21 -12.09 12.00
N ARG A 221 19.59 -10.88 12.45
CA ARG A 221 19.09 -9.63 11.85
C ARG A 221 19.44 -9.55 10.38
N VAL A 222 20.71 -9.84 10.04
CA VAL A 222 21.19 -9.83 8.64
C VAL A 222 20.47 -10.90 7.81
N ARG A 223 20.40 -12.15 8.31
CA ARG A 223 19.68 -13.24 7.62
C ARG A 223 18.22 -12.85 7.35
N ASP A 224 17.54 -12.30 8.33
CA ASP A 224 16.13 -11.97 8.23
C ASP A 224 15.89 -10.80 7.23
N LEU A 225 16.82 -9.85 7.14
CA LEU A 225 16.82 -8.81 6.10
C LEU A 225 17.05 -9.39 4.70
N LEU A 226 17.96 -10.36 4.55
CA LEU A 226 18.17 -11.04 3.27
C LEU A 226 16.92 -11.79 2.82
N LEU A 227 16.24 -12.47 3.75
CA LEU A 227 14.96 -13.14 3.46
C LEU A 227 13.86 -12.15 3.08
N ALA A 228 13.76 -11.01 3.77
CA ALA A 228 12.81 -9.95 3.43
C ALA A 228 13.15 -9.29 2.09
N GLY A 229 14.43 -9.04 1.82
CA GLY A 229 14.91 -8.55 0.52
C GLY A 229 14.59 -9.54 -0.61
N GLY A 230 14.81 -10.82 -0.39
CA GLY A 230 14.39 -11.88 -1.31
C GLY A 230 12.87 -11.88 -1.57
N ALA A 231 12.08 -11.66 -0.51
CA ALA A 231 10.63 -11.53 -0.65
C ALA A 231 10.21 -10.29 -1.46
N VAL A 232 10.91 -9.14 -1.31
CA VAL A 232 10.71 -7.97 -2.17
C VAL A 232 11.00 -8.34 -3.63
N LEU A 233 12.16 -8.95 -3.88
CA LEU A 233 12.58 -9.30 -5.25
C LEU A 233 11.62 -10.28 -5.92
N VAL A 234 11.17 -11.31 -5.20
CA VAL A 234 10.21 -12.29 -5.75
C VAL A 234 8.87 -11.63 -6.01
N SER A 235 8.32 -10.88 -5.05
CA SER A 235 6.99 -10.28 -5.17
C SER A 235 6.93 -9.08 -6.14
N ALA A 236 8.03 -8.39 -6.37
CA ALA A 236 8.16 -7.35 -7.39
C ALA A 236 8.54 -7.92 -8.77
N GLY A 237 9.50 -8.84 -8.79
CA GLY A 237 10.20 -9.25 -9.99
C GLY A 237 9.45 -10.28 -10.84
N TRP A 238 8.56 -11.08 -10.28
CA TRP A 238 7.88 -12.14 -11.03
C TRP A 238 7.10 -11.59 -12.25
N TRP A 239 6.39 -10.48 -12.07
CA TRP A 239 5.62 -9.87 -13.15
C TRP A 239 6.54 -9.20 -14.17
N VAL A 240 7.57 -8.46 -13.70
CA VAL A 240 8.58 -7.86 -14.58
C VAL A 240 9.24 -8.94 -15.45
N LEU A 241 9.66 -10.05 -14.83
CA LEU A 241 10.27 -11.16 -15.54
C LEU A 241 9.29 -11.80 -16.55
N ALA A 242 8.03 -12.00 -16.15
CA ALA A 242 7.02 -12.57 -17.04
C ALA A 242 6.80 -11.68 -18.28
N VAL A 243 6.75 -10.35 -18.10
CA VAL A 243 6.55 -9.41 -19.21
C VAL A 243 7.79 -9.30 -20.10
N GLU A 244 9.00 -9.24 -19.52
CA GLU A 244 10.24 -9.16 -20.32
C GLU A 244 10.52 -10.45 -21.10
N LEU A 245 10.14 -11.60 -20.57
CA LEU A 245 10.26 -12.90 -21.30
C LEU A 245 9.11 -13.18 -22.26
N TRP A 246 8.05 -12.35 -22.25
CA TRP A 246 6.92 -12.54 -23.17
C TRP A 246 7.33 -12.20 -24.61
N PRO A 247 6.91 -13.00 -25.61
CA PRO A 247 7.22 -12.68 -27.01
C PRO A 247 6.79 -11.26 -27.37
N THR A 248 7.68 -10.49 -27.99
CA THR A 248 7.47 -9.06 -28.28
C THR A 248 6.34 -8.79 -29.26
N ASP A 249 6.02 -9.73 -30.12
CA ASP A 249 4.91 -9.72 -31.06
C ASP A 249 3.56 -10.10 -30.46
N ALA A 250 3.57 -10.71 -29.25
CA ALA A 250 2.37 -11.17 -28.54
C ALA A 250 2.07 -10.36 -27.26
N ARG A 251 2.92 -9.39 -26.91
CA ARG A 251 2.68 -8.50 -25.75
C ARG A 251 2.28 -7.09 -26.20
N PRO A 252 1.57 -6.32 -25.35
CA PRO A 252 1.30 -4.92 -25.63
C PRO A 252 2.59 -4.10 -25.63
N TYR A 253 2.56 -2.95 -26.29
CA TYR A 253 3.61 -1.96 -26.12
C TYR A 253 3.62 -1.44 -24.69
N ILE A 254 4.79 -1.39 -24.05
CA ILE A 254 4.94 -0.91 -22.68
C ILE A 254 4.87 0.63 -22.68
N GLY A 255 3.73 1.16 -22.29
CA GLY A 255 3.47 2.60 -22.25
C GLY A 255 4.45 3.35 -21.36
N GLY A 256 5.02 4.44 -21.89
CA GLY A 256 6.04 5.24 -21.21
C GLY A 256 7.48 4.74 -21.41
N SER A 257 7.71 3.60 -22.08
CA SER A 257 9.03 3.17 -22.52
C SER A 257 9.30 3.63 -23.97
N GLN A 258 10.56 3.69 -24.38
CA GLN A 258 10.98 3.97 -25.76
C GLN A 258 11.34 2.69 -26.53
N THR A 259 11.75 1.64 -25.83
CA THR A 259 12.24 0.37 -26.38
C THR A 259 11.31 -0.81 -26.10
N ASN A 260 10.06 -0.55 -25.70
CA ASN A 260 9.09 -1.59 -25.33
C ASN A 260 9.58 -2.49 -24.17
N SER A 261 10.22 -1.91 -23.15
CA SER A 261 10.76 -2.60 -21.98
C SER A 261 10.19 -2.06 -20.66
N VAL A 262 9.80 -2.98 -19.76
CA VAL A 262 9.38 -2.63 -18.39
C VAL A 262 10.56 -2.11 -17.58
N LEU A 263 11.76 -2.64 -17.80
CA LEU A 263 12.95 -2.18 -17.08
C LEU A 263 13.28 -0.74 -17.44
N GLU A 264 13.14 -0.38 -18.73
CA GLU A 264 13.29 1.02 -19.15
C GLU A 264 12.22 1.92 -18.50
N LEU A 265 10.96 1.50 -18.48
CA LEU A 265 9.89 2.23 -17.81
C LEU A 265 10.18 2.46 -16.32
N VAL A 266 10.68 1.43 -15.62
CA VAL A 266 10.99 1.48 -14.18
C VAL A 266 12.18 2.37 -13.88
N LEU A 267 13.28 2.21 -14.61
CA LEU A 267 14.54 2.91 -14.35
C LEU A 267 14.61 4.29 -15.01
N GLY A 268 14.00 4.45 -16.20
CA GLY A 268 13.93 5.70 -16.95
C GLY A 268 12.82 6.62 -16.44
N TYR A 269 11.67 6.62 -17.13
CA TYR A 269 10.56 7.54 -16.87
C TYR A 269 10.08 7.57 -15.41
N ASN A 270 9.87 6.41 -14.76
CA ASN A 270 9.40 6.32 -13.37
C ASN A 270 10.53 6.24 -12.33
N GLY A 271 11.78 6.27 -12.76
CA GLY A 271 12.97 6.20 -11.91
C GLY A 271 13.80 7.47 -11.97
N LEU A 272 14.94 7.39 -12.65
CA LEU A 272 15.91 8.49 -12.76
C LEU A 272 15.32 9.73 -13.45
N GLY A 273 14.45 9.55 -14.45
CA GLY A 273 13.79 10.66 -15.14
C GLY A 273 13.03 11.58 -14.19
N ARG A 274 12.40 11.01 -13.15
CA ARG A 274 11.72 11.79 -12.09
C ARG A 274 12.67 12.60 -11.21
N LEU A 275 13.94 12.20 -11.11
CA LEU A 275 14.95 12.89 -10.31
C LEU A 275 15.70 13.94 -11.14
N THR A 276 15.93 13.66 -12.42
CA THR A 276 16.68 14.55 -13.31
C THR A 276 15.80 15.57 -14.06
N GLY A 277 14.48 15.33 -14.08
CA GLY A 277 13.54 16.12 -14.89
C GLY A 277 13.52 15.73 -16.37
N ASP A 278 14.24 14.70 -16.76
CA ASP A 278 14.24 14.15 -18.13
C ASP A 278 13.12 13.11 -18.25
N GLU A 279 11.92 13.59 -18.48
CA GLU A 279 10.69 12.80 -18.57
C GLU A 279 10.40 12.33 -20.01
N VAL A 280 11.39 11.79 -20.71
CA VAL A 280 11.20 11.18 -22.03
C VAL A 280 10.18 10.02 -21.90
N GLY A 281 9.12 10.08 -22.69
CA GLY A 281 8.00 9.14 -22.61
C GLY A 281 6.82 9.63 -21.75
N SER A 282 6.89 10.88 -21.21
CA SER A 282 5.75 11.48 -20.50
C SER A 282 4.53 11.61 -21.42
N VAL A 283 3.38 11.09 -20.96
CA VAL A 283 2.08 11.24 -21.64
C VAL A 283 1.36 12.54 -21.24
N VAL A 284 2.03 13.47 -20.57
CA VAL A 284 1.46 14.76 -20.20
C VAL A 284 1.37 15.64 -21.46
N PRO A 285 0.17 16.04 -21.92
CA PRO A 285 0.04 16.98 -23.01
C PRO A 285 0.66 18.32 -22.57
N GLY A 286 1.76 18.75 -23.19
CA GLY A 286 2.37 20.05 -22.97
C GLY A 286 3.83 20.06 -22.48
N GLY A 287 4.49 18.96 -22.39
CA GLY A 287 5.94 18.92 -22.33
C GLY A 287 6.50 19.44 -23.65
N MET A 288 6.67 20.77 -23.79
CA MET A 288 7.47 21.34 -24.87
C MET A 288 8.88 20.80 -24.67
N GLY A 289 9.29 19.87 -25.56
CA GLY A 289 10.68 19.57 -25.73
C GLY A 289 11.42 20.88 -25.99
N ALA A 290 12.30 21.26 -25.10
CA ALA A 290 13.33 22.25 -25.39
C ALA A 290 14.27 21.61 -26.44
N GLY A 291 13.84 21.64 -27.69
CA GLY A 291 14.66 21.42 -28.86
C GLY A 291 15.09 22.78 -29.34
N GLY A 292 16.28 23.15 -29.03
CA GLY A 292 17.03 24.22 -29.62
C GLY A 292 18.29 23.64 -30.22
#